data_de5acb3a6633adab2faccff97b36725f
#
_entry.id   de5acb3a6633adab2faccff97b36725f
#
_cell.length_a   1.000
_cell.length_b   1.000
_cell.length_c   1.000
_cell.angle_alpha   90.00
_cell.angle_beta   90.00
_cell.angle_gamma   90.00
#
_symmetry.space_group_name_H-M   'P 1'
#
loop_
_entity.id
_entity.type
_entity.pdbx_description
1 polymer ?
#
loop_
_entity_poly.entity_id
_entity_poly.type
_entity_poly.pdbx_seq_one_letter_code
_entity_poly.pdbx_strand_id
1 'polypeptide(L)'
;PPLRSSAASDVYKRQYREMFTDLKNWLRSITGFSGVSLQPNAGAQGEYAGLMVIRKYHLDRGDENRNICLIPSSAHGTNPASAQMVGMKVVVVDCDKEGNVDFEDLKKKAELHSDNLGALMVTYPSTHGVFEEKIKDICEVIHEHGGQVYMDGANLNALVGVAKPGNFGPDVCHINLHKTFCIPHGGGGPGMGPIACKRHLQVYLPNHPVVKDCGPASGIGAVSAAPWGSSSILSISWMYIKMMGSEGVKLATQIAI
;
A
#
# COMPACT_ATOMS: atom_id res chain seq x y z
N PRO A 1 8.01 0.72 -44.31
CA PRO A 1 7.77 0.96 -43.37
C PRO A 1 6.98 1.03 -42.09
N PRO A 2 5.91 1.79 -41.91
CA PRO A 2 5.30 1.90 -40.58
C PRO A 2 4.62 0.62 -40.07
N LEU A 3 4.26 -0.32 -40.93
CA LEU A 3 3.56 -1.57 -40.56
C LEU A 3 4.42 -2.63 -39.84
N ARG A 4 5.75 -2.60 -39.99
CA ARG A 4 6.63 -3.51 -39.26
C ARG A 4 6.88 -3.10 -37.81
N SER A 5 6.75 -1.85 -37.53
CA SER A 5 6.85 -1.29 -36.18
C SER A 5 5.66 -1.65 -35.29
N SER A 6 4.45 -1.80 -35.85
CA SER A 6 3.23 -2.10 -35.06
C SER A 6 3.22 -3.52 -34.51
N ALA A 7 3.60 -4.54 -35.31
CA ALA A 7 3.60 -5.94 -34.89
C ALA A 7 4.61 -6.18 -33.73
N ALA A 8 5.83 -5.65 -33.85
CA ALA A 8 6.83 -5.73 -32.79
C ALA A 8 6.33 -4.99 -31.52
N SER A 9 5.75 -3.81 -31.68
CA SER A 9 5.16 -3.04 -30.58
C SER A 9 4.05 -3.81 -29.87
N ASP A 10 3.21 -4.56 -30.59
CA ASP A 10 2.12 -5.33 -29.99
C ASP A 10 2.62 -6.57 -29.23
N VAL A 11 3.69 -7.21 -29.69
CA VAL A 11 4.36 -8.30 -28.96
C VAL A 11 4.92 -7.78 -27.63
N TYR A 12 5.66 -6.68 -27.64
CA TYR A 12 6.19 -6.08 -26.42
C TYR A 12 5.08 -5.65 -25.45
N LYS A 13 4.02 -5.02 -25.93
CA LYS A 13 2.87 -4.63 -25.12
C LYS A 13 2.23 -5.84 -24.44
N ARG A 14 2.09 -6.95 -25.13
CA ARG A 14 1.54 -8.19 -24.56
C ARG A 14 2.45 -8.76 -23.48
N GLN A 15 3.76 -8.83 -23.71
CA GLN A 15 4.73 -9.32 -22.72
C GLN A 15 4.74 -8.48 -21.46
N TYR A 16 4.72 -7.15 -21.56
CA TYR A 16 4.61 -6.27 -20.40
C TYR A 16 3.29 -6.45 -19.65
N ARG A 17 2.17 -6.62 -20.33
CA ARG A 17 0.87 -6.90 -19.70
C ARG A 17 0.85 -8.21 -18.94
N GLU A 18 1.46 -9.25 -19.50
CA GLU A 18 1.63 -10.55 -18.82
C GLU A 18 2.47 -10.36 -17.54
N MET A 19 3.61 -9.69 -17.64
CA MET A 19 4.48 -9.36 -16.51
C MET A 19 3.75 -8.57 -15.42
N PHE A 20 2.97 -7.54 -15.77
CA PHE A 20 2.18 -6.77 -14.80
C PHE A 20 1.10 -7.62 -14.16
N THR A 21 0.49 -8.52 -14.89
CA THR A 21 -0.54 -9.45 -14.38
C THR A 21 0.08 -10.43 -13.39
N ASP A 22 1.23 -11.01 -13.72
CA ASP A 22 1.98 -11.89 -12.81
C ASP A 22 2.35 -11.17 -11.52
N LEU A 23 2.95 -9.97 -11.62
CA LEU A 23 3.31 -9.17 -10.45
C LEU A 23 2.11 -8.84 -9.56
N LYS A 24 1.00 -8.41 -10.14
CA LYS A 24 -0.23 -8.15 -9.38
C LYS A 24 -0.71 -9.42 -8.66
N ASN A 25 -0.70 -10.56 -9.33
CA ASN A 25 -1.14 -11.83 -8.76
C ASN A 25 -0.21 -12.29 -7.63
N TRP A 26 1.10 -12.18 -7.81
CA TRP A 26 2.08 -12.53 -6.79
C TRP A 26 1.99 -11.60 -5.58
N LEU A 27 1.89 -10.28 -5.77
CA LEU A 27 1.71 -9.34 -4.68
C LEU A 27 0.39 -9.57 -3.93
N ARG A 28 -0.70 -9.92 -4.63
CA ARG A 28 -1.96 -10.35 -3.98
C ARG A 28 -1.76 -11.60 -3.13
N SER A 29 -1.07 -12.61 -3.66
CA SER A 29 -0.79 -13.84 -2.93
C SER A 29 0.11 -13.62 -1.71
N ILE A 30 1.14 -12.79 -1.85
CA ILE A 30 2.09 -12.44 -0.78
C ILE A 30 1.40 -11.67 0.33
N THR A 31 0.57 -10.70 -0.01
CA THR A 31 -0.03 -9.78 0.97
C THR A 31 -1.39 -10.22 1.48
N GLY A 32 -2.08 -11.11 0.77
CA GLY A 32 -3.44 -11.54 1.11
C GLY A 32 -4.53 -10.54 0.72
N PHE A 33 -4.20 -9.47 0.02
CA PHE A 33 -5.16 -8.48 -0.46
C PHE A 33 -5.83 -8.89 -1.77
N SER A 34 -6.99 -8.27 -2.07
CA SER A 34 -7.79 -8.57 -3.26
C SER A 34 -7.39 -7.75 -4.48
N GLY A 35 -7.04 -6.48 -4.30
CA GLY A 35 -6.68 -5.55 -5.37
C GLY A 35 -5.25 -5.07 -5.27
N VAL A 36 -4.59 -4.83 -6.41
CA VAL A 36 -3.24 -4.25 -6.49
C VAL A 36 -3.17 -3.25 -7.63
N SER A 37 -2.59 -2.06 -7.36
CA SER A 37 -2.20 -1.10 -8.39
C SER A 37 -0.68 -0.96 -8.42
N LEU A 38 -0.10 -1.06 -9.61
CA LEU A 38 1.33 -0.82 -9.86
C LEU A 38 1.62 0.64 -10.26
N GLN A 39 0.64 1.53 -10.18
CA GLN A 39 0.81 2.89 -10.67
C GLN A 39 1.72 3.77 -9.79
N PRO A 40 1.67 3.71 -8.43
CA PRO A 40 2.56 4.53 -7.63
C PRO A 40 4.04 4.20 -7.87
N ASN A 41 4.84 5.23 -8.19
CA ASN A 41 6.26 5.09 -8.54
C ASN A 41 7.23 5.48 -7.41
N ALA A 42 6.72 5.66 -6.20
CA ALA A 42 7.50 5.91 -4.99
C ALA A 42 6.72 5.48 -3.76
N GLY A 43 7.38 5.28 -2.62
CA GLY A 43 6.74 4.96 -1.35
C GLY A 43 5.73 6.03 -0.92
N ALA A 44 6.15 7.28 -0.87
CA ALA A 44 5.27 8.42 -0.54
C ALA A 44 4.09 8.54 -1.50
N GLN A 45 4.25 8.20 -2.77
CA GLN A 45 3.15 8.17 -3.72
C GLN A 45 2.20 7.00 -3.46
N GLY A 46 2.71 5.87 -2.96
CA GLY A 46 1.90 4.76 -2.45
C GLY A 46 1.09 5.16 -1.21
N GLU A 47 1.70 5.90 -0.27
CA GLU A 47 1.00 6.47 0.88
C GLU A 47 -0.16 7.37 0.43
N TYR A 48 0.14 8.34 -0.42
CA TYR A 48 -0.86 9.25 -0.98
C TYR A 48 -2.00 8.49 -1.68
N ALA A 49 -1.66 7.55 -2.57
CA ALA A 49 -2.65 6.78 -3.31
C ALA A 49 -3.54 5.92 -2.39
N GLY A 50 -2.94 5.27 -1.38
CA GLY A 50 -3.68 4.46 -0.41
C GLY A 50 -4.67 5.28 0.42
N LEU A 51 -4.25 6.45 0.89
CA LEU A 51 -5.14 7.36 1.63
C LEU A 51 -6.21 7.99 0.73
N MET A 52 -5.89 8.31 -0.54
CA MET A 52 -6.89 8.75 -1.51
C MET A 52 -7.96 7.69 -1.76
N VAL A 53 -7.59 6.41 -1.82
CA VAL A 53 -8.55 5.30 -1.92
C VAL A 53 -9.49 5.28 -0.71
N ILE A 54 -8.96 5.40 0.50
CA ILE A 54 -9.76 5.48 1.73
C ILE A 54 -10.65 6.73 1.72
N ARG A 55 -10.11 7.88 1.35
CA ARG A 55 -10.87 9.13 1.29
C ARG A 55 -12.03 9.03 0.29
N LYS A 56 -11.77 8.50 -0.90
CA LYS A 56 -12.80 8.28 -1.93
C LYS A 56 -13.89 7.31 -1.45
N TYR A 57 -13.51 6.24 -0.76
CA TYR A 57 -14.48 5.30 -0.15
C TYR A 57 -15.44 6.01 0.79
N HIS A 58 -14.95 6.89 1.68
CA HIS A 58 -15.82 7.66 2.58
C HIS A 58 -16.72 8.63 1.82
N LEU A 59 -16.16 9.37 0.86
CA LEU A 59 -16.92 10.34 0.06
C LEU A 59 -18.06 9.68 -0.72
N ASP A 60 -17.83 8.53 -1.35
CA ASP A 60 -18.85 7.83 -2.13
C ASP A 60 -19.97 7.24 -1.27
N ARG A 61 -19.77 7.13 0.04
CA ARG A 61 -20.76 6.72 1.02
C ARG A 61 -21.54 7.89 1.64
N GLY A 62 -21.18 9.13 1.29
CA GLY A 62 -21.73 10.33 1.90
C GLY A 62 -21.09 10.71 3.25
N ASP A 63 -20.02 10.03 3.65
CA ASP A 63 -19.31 10.23 4.92
C ASP A 63 -18.22 11.31 4.78
N GLU A 64 -18.56 12.49 4.28
CA GLU A 64 -17.60 13.56 3.99
C GLU A 64 -16.82 14.03 5.22
N ASN A 65 -17.43 13.91 6.38
CA ASN A 65 -16.85 14.33 7.68
C ASN A 65 -15.73 13.40 8.16
N ARG A 66 -15.59 12.19 7.62
CA ARG A 66 -14.53 11.25 8.02
C ARG A 66 -13.17 11.66 7.47
N ASN A 67 -12.59 12.67 8.10
CA ASN A 67 -11.33 13.31 7.69
C ASN A 67 -10.24 13.30 8.78
N ILE A 68 -10.44 12.61 9.89
CA ILE A 68 -9.41 12.41 10.90
C ILE A 68 -8.56 11.19 10.54
N CYS A 69 -7.25 11.33 10.61
CA CYS A 69 -6.28 10.26 10.48
C CYS A 69 -5.48 10.12 11.76
N LEU A 70 -5.63 8.99 12.46
CA LEU A 70 -4.79 8.65 13.60
C LEU A 70 -3.42 8.17 13.10
N ILE A 71 -2.34 8.64 13.70
CA ILE A 71 -0.97 8.27 13.32
C ILE A 71 -0.14 8.08 14.59
N PRO A 72 0.45 6.89 14.83
CA PRO A 72 1.36 6.70 15.96
C PRO A 72 2.59 7.59 15.88
N SER A 73 3.08 8.05 17.02
CA SER A 73 4.27 8.91 17.13
C SER A 73 5.54 8.23 16.59
N SER A 74 5.55 6.89 16.49
CA SER A 74 6.61 6.09 15.87
C SER A 74 6.56 6.05 14.34
N ALA A 75 5.54 6.64 13.70
CA ALA A 75 5.38 6.58 12.26
C ALA A 75 6.47 7.36 11.52
N HIS A 76 6.76 6.94 10.29
CA HIS A 76 7.67 7.69 9.43
C HIS A 76 7.14 9.10 9.15
N GLY A 77 8.04 10.09 9.12
CA GLY A 77 7.66 11.51 8.96
C GLY A 77 6.89 11.85 7.67
N THR A 78 6.90 10.99 6.65
CA THR A 78 6.09 11.16 5.43
C THR A 78 4.61 10.82 5.64
N ASN A 79 4.27 10.00 6.63
CA ASN A 79 2.88 9.59 6.86
C ASN A 79 1.97 10.78 7.19
N PRO A 80 2.32 11.68 8.15
CA PRO A 80 1.52 12.87 8.40
C PRO A 80 1.40 13.79 7.18
N ALA A 81 2.48 13.94 6.41
CA ALA A 81 2.45 14.77 5.20
C ALA A 81 1.49 14.20 4.14
N SER A 82 1.52 12.88 3.91
CA SER A 82 0.61 12.20 3.00
C SER A 82 -0.85 12.32 3.44
N ALA A 83 -1.13 12.22 4.74
CA ALA A 83 -2.48 12.41 5.29
C ALA A 83 -2.99 13.85 5.06
N GLN A 84 -2.15 14.85 5.28
CA GLN A 84 -2.50 16.25 5.00
C GLN A 84 -2.74 16.53 3.51
N MET A 85 -1.94 15.91 2.62
CA MET A 85 -2.11 16.06 1.17
C MET A 85 -3.48 15.56 0.66
N VAL A 86 -4.08 14.58 1.30
CA VAL A 86 -5.42 14.09 0.95
C VAL A 86 -6.54 14.80 1.73
N GLY A 87 -6.21 15.87 2.45
CA GLY A 87 -7.17 16.68 3.20
C GLY A 87 -7.61 16.08 4.53
N MET A 88 -6.84 15.13 5.07
CA MET A 88 -7.07 14.59 6.41
C MET A 88 -6.35 15.42 7.49
N LYS A 89 -6.96 15.49 8.65
CA LYS A 89 -6.38 16.10 9.87
C LYS A 89 -5.70 15.00 10.67
N VAL A 90 -4.44 15.22 11.00
CA VAL A 90 -3.65 14.26 11.76
C VAL A 90 -3.91 14.41 13.26
N VAL A 91 -4.19 13.30 13.91
CA VAL A 91 -4.22 13.17 15.38
C VAL A 91 -3.17 12.13 15.75
N VAL A 92 -2.18 12.56 16.52
CA VAL A 92 -1.07 11.68 16.93
C VAL A 92 -1.55 10.75 18.03
N VAL A 93 -1.18 9.47 17.93
CA VAL A 93 -1.35 8.46 18.98
C VAL A 93 0.01 8.21 19.64
N ASP A 94 0.03 8.16 20.95
CA ASP A 94 1.27 7.93 21.68
C ASP A 94 1.76 6.48 21.53
N CYS A 95 3.05 6.28 21.79
CA CYS A 95 3.67 4.97 21.89
C CYS A 95 4.10 4.73 23.34
N ASP A 96 4.10 3.47 23.76
CA ASP A 96 4.63 3.07 25.05
C ASP A 96 6.17 3.12 25.09
N LYS A 97 6.75 2.75 26.22
CA LYS A 97 8.21 2.78 26.43
C LYS A 97 8.95 1.71 25.60
N GLU A 98 8.26 0.68 25.19
CA GLU A 98 8.76 -0.40 24.34
C GLU A 98 8.61 -0.09 22.85
N GLY A 99 7.93 1.01 22.50
CA GLY A 99 7.74 1.47 21.12
C GLY A 99 6.49 0.88 20.44
N ASN A 100 5.62 0.18 21.19
CA ASN A 100 4.31 -0.22 20.69
C ASN A 100 3.35 0.95 20.68
N VAL A 101 2.30 0.84 19.89
CA VAL A 101 1.19 1.80 19.93
C VAL A 101 0.52 1.76 21.32
N ASP A 102 0.37 2.88 21.99
CA ASP A 102 -0.41 2.95 23.23
C ASP A 102 -1.88 2.67 22.91
N PHE A 103 -2.30 1.46 23.25
CA PHE A 103 -3.62 0.94 22.89
C PHE A 103 -4.75 1.71 23.60
N GLU A 104 -4.53 2.15 24.82
CA GLU A 104 -5.55 2.92 25.58
C GLU A 104 -5.69 4.33 25.01
N ASP A 105 -4.59 4.97 24.63
CA ASP A 105 -4.62 6.26 23.97
C ASP A 105 -5.28 6.17 22.57
N LEU A 106 -4.95 5.12 21.80
CA LEU A 106 -5.60 4.84 20.51
C LEU A 106 -7.11 4.72 20.66
N LYS A 107 -7.57 3.89 21.60
CA LYS A 107 -9.00 3.64 21.86
C LYS A 107 -9.72 4.92 22.24
N LYS A 108 -9.17 5.68 23.18
CA LYS A 108 -9.70 6.97 23.61
C LYS A 108 -9.83 7.97 22.45
N LYS A 109 -8.80 8.04 21.59
CA LYS A 109 -8.81 8.94 20.42
C LYS A 109 -9.75 8.46 19.33
N ALA A 110 -9.88 7.16 19.12
CA ALA A 110 -10.86 6.59 18.19
C ALA A 110 -12.30 6.87 18.62
N GLU A 111 -12.59 6.71 19.92
CA GLU A 111 -13.89 7.05 20.51
C GLU A 111 -14.20 8.55 20.41
N LEU A 112 -13.25 9.40 20.78
CA LEU A 112 -13.39 10.87 20.72
C LEU A 112 -13.71 11.36 19.30
N HIS A 113 -13.16 10.71 18.29
CA HIS A 113 -13.29 11.07 16.89
C HIS A 113 -14.21 10.13 16.10
N SER A 114 -15.05 9.32 16.76
CA SER A 114 -15.86 8.28 16.14
C SER A 114 -16.65 8.75 14.92
N ASP A 115 -17.22 9.95 14.96
CA ASP A 115 -18.03 10.51 13.87
C ASP A 115 -17.21 10.96 12.65
N ASN A 116 -15.93 11.25 12.85
CA ASN A 116 -15.04 11.77 11.79
C ASN A 116 -13.77 10.96 11.58
N LEU A 117 -13.63 9.83 12.24
CA LEU A 117 -12.48 8.94 12.03
C LEU A 117 -12.51 8.37 10.62
N GLY A 118 -11.56 8.77 9.79
CA GLY A 118 -11.43 8.30 8.41
C GLY A 118 -10.40 7.19 8.28
N ALA A 119 -9.25 7.33 8.95
CA ALA A 119 -8.17 6.37 8.82
C ALA A 119 -7.29 6.27 10.08
N LEU A 120 -6.62 5.12 10.22
CA LEU A 120 -5.38 4.95 10.95
C LEU A 120 -4.26 4.68 9.96
N MET A 121 -3.10 5.33 10.09
CA MET A 121 -1.86 4.92 9.43
C MET A 121 -0.95 4.24 10.45
N VAL A 122 -0.63 2.97 10.24
CA VAL A 122 0.25 2.20 11.10
C VAL A 122 1.36 1.54 10.29
N THR A 123 2.59 1.57 10.79
CA THR A 123 3.75 0.86 10.19
C THR A 123 3.91 -0.50 10.85
N TYR A 124 4.00 -1.58 10.07
CA TYR A 124 4.13 -2.92 10.61
C TYR A 124 5.12 -3.79 9.82
N PRO A 125 6.21 -4.30 10.42
CA PRO A 125 6.71 -3.91 11.76
C PRO A 125 6.98 -2.41 11.86
N SER A 126 6.99 -1.88 13.10
CA SER A 126 7.17 -0.44 13.32
C SER A 126 8.57 0.04 12.88
N THR A 127 8.77 1.36 12.79
CA THR A 127 10.09 1.96 12.49
C THR A 127 11.15 1.62 13.55
N HIS A 128 10.73 1.21 14.74
CA HIS A 128 11.61 0.72 15.80
C HIS A 128 11.88 -0.79 15.72
N GLY A 129 11.36 -1.47 14.69
CA GLY A 129 11.49 -2.91 14.52
C GLY A 129 10.57 -3.74 15.42
N VAL A 130 9.60 -3.12 16.04
CA VAL A 130 8.64 -3.79 16.94
C VAL A 130 7.51 -4.41 16.14
N PHE A 131 7.22 -5.67 16.39
CA PHE A 131 6.00 -6.33 15.94
C PHE A 131 4.89 -6.02 16.95
N GLU A 132 3.95 -5.19 16.54
CA GLU A 132 2.79 -4.81 17.33
C GLU A 132 1.93 -6.03 17.64
N GLU A 133 1.96 -6.51 18.88
CA GLU A 133 1.24 -7.72 19.30
C GLU A 133 -0.28 -7.56 19.18
N LYS A 134 -0.77 -6.34 19.43
CA LYS A 134 -2.20 -5.98 19.40
C LYS A 134 -2.68 -5.49 18.03
N ILE A 135 -1.94 -5.75 16.95
CA ILE A 135 -2.30 -5.22 15.63
C ILE A 135 -3.74 -5.54 15.20
N LYS A 136 -4.27 -6.70 15.56
CA LYS A 136 -5.64 -7.09 15.26
C LYS A 136 -6.64 -6.25 16.04
N ASP A 137 -6.44 -6.11 17.34
CA ASP A 137 -7.29 -5.34 18.23
C ASP A 137 -7.28 -3.86 17.83
N ILE A 138 -6.11 -3.34 17.44
CA ILE A 138 -5.95 -1.98 16.88
C ILE A 138 -6.82 -1.81 15.64
N CYS A 139 -6.77 -2.76 14.71
CA CYS A 139 -7.59 -2.70 13.49
C CYS A 139 -9.09 -2.77 13.82
N GLU A 140 -9.49 -3.64 14.75
CA GLU A 140 -10.89 -3.78 15.19
C GLU A 140 -11.42 -2.49 15.77
N VAL A 141 -10.71 -1.85 16.69
CA VAL A 141 -11.11 -0.56 17.28
C VAL A 141 -11.34 0.51 16.19
N ILE A 142 -10.45 0.59 15.20
CA ILE A 142 -10.61 1.55 14.09
C ILE A 142 -11.86 1.26 13.26
N HIS A 143 -12.12 -0.02 12.96
CA HIS A 143 -13.28 -0.44 12.19
C HIS A 143 -14.59 -0.23 12.96
N GLU A 144 -14.63 -0.48 14.27
CA GLU A 144 -15.78 -0.22 15.15
C GLU A 144 -16.21 1.24 15.11
N HIS A 145 -15.25 2.16 14.98
CA HIS A 145 -15.49 3.59 14.84
C HIS A 145 -15.60 4.07 13.38
N GLY A 146 -15.74 3.13 12.42
CA GLY A 146 -16.00 3.40 11.00
C GLY A 146 -14.79 3.85 10.18
N GLY A 147 -13.59 3.90 10.76
CA GLY A 147 -12.34 4.19 10.06
C GLY A 147 -11.84 3.03 9.21
N GLN A 148 -10.84 3.29 8.38
CA GLN A 148 -10.11 2.29 7.60
C GLN A 148 -8.65 2.25 8.05
N VAL A 149 -8.02 1.07 7.99
CA VAL A 149 -6.62 0.90 8.39
C VAL A 149 -5.70 0.90 7.18
N TYR A 150 -4.85 1.90 7.10
CA TYR A 150 -3.73 1.97 6.18
C TYR A 150 -2.47 1.41 6.86
N MET A 151 -1.90 0.36 6.31
CA MET A 151 -0.63 -0.19 6.77
C MET A 151 0.51 0.30 5.90
N ASP A 152 1.48 0.95 6.51
CA ASP A 152 2.76 1.22 5.88
C ASP A 152 3.56 -0.09 5.82
N GLY A 153 3.56 -0.71 4.65
CA GLY A 153 4.31 -1.91 4.32
C GLY A 153 5.53 -1.62 3.46
N ALA A 154 6.12 -0.43 3.60
CA ALA A 154 7.32 -0.04 2.86
C ALA A 154 8.42 -1.09 2.95
N ASN A 155 8.53 -1.76 4.08
CA ASN A 155 9.43 -2.89 4.30
C ASN A 155 8.64 -4.14 4.70
N LEU A 156 8.52 -5.10 3.78
CA LEU A 156 7.90 -6.41 4.03
C LEU A 156 8.94 -7.52 4.28
N ASN A 157 10.22 -7.19 4.50
CA ASN A 157 11.27 -8.20 4.63
C ASN A 157 11.01 -9.22 5.74
N ALA A 158 10.28 -8.84 6.78
CA ALA A 158 9.91 -9.73 7.88
C ALA A 158 8.54 -10.42 7.71
N LEU A 159 7.84 -10.20 6.60
CA LEU A 159 6.46 -10.67 6.41
C LEU A 159 6.29 -11.66 5.25
N VAL A 160 7.07 -11.53 4.15
CA VAL A 160 6.87 -12.32 2.93
C VAL A 160 6.95 -13.82 3.22
N GLY A 161 5.86 -14.54 2.92
CA GLY A 161 5.77 -15.99 3.15
C GLY A 161 5.58 -16.41 4.61
N VAL A 162 5.57 -15.47 5.56
CA VAL A 162 5.37 -15.70 7.01
C VAL A 162 4.03 -15.14 7.47
N ALA A 163 3.73 -13.89 7.13
CA ALA A 163 2.47 -13.26 7.48
C ALA A 163 1.90 -12.49 6.28
N LYS A 164 0.57 -12.46 6.18
CA LYS A 164 -0.15 -11.75 5.11
C LYS A 164 -0.93 -10.59 5.70
N PRO A 165 -0.55 -9.33 5.41
CA PRO A 165 -1.22 -8.16 5.98
C PRO A 165 -2.74 -8.14 5.80
N GLY A 166 -3.23 -8.56 4.63
CA GLY A 166 -4.66 -8.64 4.37
C GLY A 166 -5.47 -9.55 5.30
N ASN A 167 -4.79 -10.44 6.06
CA ASN A 167 -5.44 -11.41 6.94
C ASN A 167 -5.54 -10.97 8.40
N PHE A 168 -4.83 -9.91 8.82
CA PHE A 168 -4.81 -9.49 10.22
C PHE A 168 -5.37 -8.08 10.48
N GLY A 169 -6.08 -7.50 9.50
CA GLY A 169 -6.88 -6.31 9.76
C GLY A 169 -6.75 -5.18 8.75
N PRO A 170 -5.54 -4.78 8.28
CA PRO A 170 -5.39 -3.63 7.38
C PRO A 170 -6.26 -3.69 6.13
N ASP A 171 -6.70 -2.52 5.67
CA ASP A 171 -7.57 -2.39 4.49
C ASP A 171 -6.80 -1.99 3.24
N VAL A 172 -5.72 -1.22 3.41
CA VAL A 172 -4.78 -0.80 2.36
C VAL A 172 -3.36 -0.96 2.86
N CYS A 173 -2.47 -1.35 1.98
CA CYS A 173 -1.03 -1.42 2.25
C CYS A 173 -0.26 -0.91 1.05
N HIS A 174 0.78 -0.08 1.23
CA HIS A 174 1.76 0.15 0.17
C HIS A 174 2.99 -0.74 0.36
N ILE A 175 3.69 -0.99 -0.74
CA ILE A 175 4.81 -1.93 -0.79
C ILE A 175 5.95 -1.28 -1.56
N ASN A 176 7.13 -1.14 -0.96
CA ASN A 176 8.28 -0.63 -1.71
C ASN A 176 9.04 -1.77 -2.38
N LEU A 177 8.89 -1.90 -3.71
CA LEU A 177 9.62 -2.92 -4.46
C LEU A 177 11.14 -2.69 -4.44
N HIS A 178 11.56 -1.45 -4.19
CA HIS A 178 12.96 -1.06 -4.03
C HIS A 178 13.51 -1.30 -2.60
N LYS A 179 12.78 -2.00 -1.76
CA LYS A 179 13.26 -2.52 -0.46
C LYS A 179 13.21 -4.05 -0.45
N THR A 180 12.03 -4.63 -0.49
CA THR A 180 11.82 -6.09 -0.33
C THR A 180 12.00 -6.88 -1.63
N PHE A 181 11.86 -6.24 -2.81
CA PHE A 181 11.81 -6.93 -4.10
C PHE A 181 12.89 -6.47 -5.09
N CYS A 182 14.09 -6.20 -4.59
CA CYS A 182 15.36 -6.04 -5.32
C CYS A 182 15.52 -4.85 -6.28
N ILE A 183 14.58 -3.93 -6.42
CA ILE A 183 14.81 -2.74 -7.24
C ILE A 183 15.93 -1.91 -6.58
N PRO A 184 17.01 -1.53 -7.30
CA PRO A 184 18.19 -0.94 -6.69
C PRO A 184 18.00 0.49 -6.18
N HIS A 185 17.02 1.25 -6.63
CA HIS A 185 16.69 2.63 -6.26
C HIS A 185 17.88 3.64 -6.23
N GLY A 186 19.09 3.19 -5.92
CA GLY A 186 20.35 3.90 -6.12
C GLY A 186 20.45 5.30 -5.48
N GLY A 187 19.95 5.46 -4.25
CA GLY A 187 20.02 6.76 -3.56
C GLY A 187 19.08 7.83 -4.13
N GLY A 188 17.98 7.44 -4.77
CA GLY A 188 16.97 8.34 -5.33
C GLY A 188 16.71 8.15 -6.83
N GLY A 189 17.15 7.04 -7.39
CA GLY A 189 16.76 6.61 -8.74
C GLY A 189 15.27 6.18 -8.81
N PRO A 190 14.81 5.60 -9.92
CA PRO A 190 13.44 5.18 -10.08
C PRO A 190 13.05 4.13 -9.01
N GLY A 191 11.91 4.34 -8.37
CA GLY A 191 11.33 3.45 -7.37
C GLY A 191 9.96 2.95 -7.79
N MET A 192 9.37 2.09 -6.96
CA MET A 192 8.01 1.60 -7.12
C MET A 192 7.37 1.42 -5.74
N GLY A 193 6.17 1.95 -5.57
CA GLY A 193 5.37 1.86 -4.35
C GLY A 193 3.96 1.34 -4.61
N PRO A 194 3.77 0.12 -5.16
CA PRO A 194 2.45 -0.44 -5.37
C PRO A 194 1.58 -0.37 -4.13
N ILE A 195 0.27 -0.19 -4.33
CA ILE A 195 -0.71 -0.34 -3.25
C ILE A 195 -1.52 -1.61 -3.45
N ALA A 196 -1.82 -2.27 -2.32
CA ALA A 196 -2.70 -3.43 -2.24
C ALA A 196 -3.86 -3.12 -1.30
N CYS A 197 -5.07 -3.61 -1.59
CA CYS A 197 -6.24 -3.31 -0.77
C CYS A 197 -7.24 -4.46 -0.67
N LYS A 198 -8.09 -4.40 0.35
CA LYS A 198 -9.25 -5.28 0.52
C LYS A 198 -10.28 -5.08 -0.60
N ARG A 199 -11.17 -6.05 -0.75
CA ARG A 199 -12.14 -6.12 -1.85
C ARG A 199 -13.03 -4.88 -1.97
N HIS A 200 -13.51 -4.33 -0.85
CA HIS A 200 -14.41 -3.18 -0.83
C HIS A 200 -13.76 -1.89 -1.33
N LEU A 201 -12.42 -1.80 -1.25
CA LEU A 201 -11.64 -0.65 -1.72
C LEU A 201 -11.13 -0.81 -3.16
N GLN A 202 -11.22 -1.99 -3.74
CA GLN A 202 -10.64 -2.30 -5.05
C GLN A 202 -11.19 -1.42 -6.17
N VAL A 203 -12.45 -1.02 -6.08
CA VAL A 203 -13.12 -0.17 -7.08
C VAL A 203 -12.60 1.27 -7.11
N TYR A 204 -11.82 1.67 -6.12
CA TYR A 204 -11.24 3.00 -5.97
C TYR A 204 -9.75 3.06 -6.33
N LEU A 205 -9.12 1.93 -6.69
CA LEU A 205 -7.69 1.91 -7.08
C LEU A 205 -7.40 2.91 -8.21
N PRO A 206 -6.16 3.44 -8.28
CA PRO A 206 -5.78 4.38 -9.33
C PRO A 206 -6.13 3.88 -10.73
N ASN A 207 -6.70 4.74 -11.54
CA ASN A 207 -6.97 4.54 -12.96
C ASN A 207 -6.23 5.58 -13.80
N HIS A 208 -6.38 5.55 -15.12
CA HIS A 208 -5.65 6.46 -15.99
C HIS A 208 -6.55 6.96 -17.13
N PRO A 209 -6.52 8.27 -17.47
CA PRO A 209 -7.42 8.83 -18.46
C PRO A 209 -7.21 8.28 -19.88
N VAL A 210 -5.97 7.88 -20.21
CA VAL A 210 -5.61 7.38 -21.55
C VAL A 210 -5.58 5.84 -21.60
N VAL A 211 -5.18 5.16 -20.51
CA VAL A 211 -5.01 3.70 -20.48
C VAL A 211 -6.03 3.10 -19.52
N LYS A 212 -7.16 2.67 -20.08
CA LYS A 212 -8.33 2.23 -19.29
C LYS A 212 -8.11 0.91 -18.54
N ASP A 213 -7.22 0.05 -19.00
CA ASP A 213 -6.96 -1.28 -18.42
C ASP A 213 -5.94 -1.26 -17.24
N CYS A 214 -5.47 -0.09 -16.83
CA CYS A 214 -4.58 0.01 -15.67
C CYS A 214 -5.31 0.04 -14.32
N GLY A 215 -6.61 0.38 -14.30
CA GLY A 215 -7.41 0.44 -13.07
C GLY A 215 -8.92 0.51 -13.32
N PRO A 216 -9.74 0.51 -12.27
CA PRO A 216 -11.21 0.54 -12.38
C PRO A 216 -11.72 1.91 -12.87
N ALA A 217 -12.86 1.92 -13.55
CA ALA A 217 -13.47 3.17 -14.07
C ALA A 217 -13.84 4.18 -12.96
N SER A 218 -14.21 3.68 -11.78
CA SER A 218 -14.55 4.48 -10.59
C SER A 218 -13.35 4.90 -9.74
N GLY A 219 -12.12 4.63 -10.20
CA GLY A 219 -10.89 4.89 -9.45
C GLY A 219 -10.63 6.37 -9.14
N ILE A 220 -9.65 6.60 -8.27
CA ILE A 220 -9.28 7.94 -7.76
C ILE A 220 -8.64 8.86 -8.80
N GLY A 221 -8.44 8.43 -10.01
CA GLY A 221 -7.65 9.15 -11.00
C GLY A 221 -6.21 8.65 -11.08
N ALA A 222 -5.41 9.31 -11.91
CA ALA A 222 -3.99 9.00 -12.05
C ALA A 222 -3.19 9.62 -10.90
N VAL A 223 -2.36 8.82 -10.26
CA VAL A 223 -1.40 9.26 -9.22
C VAL A 223 0.02 9.41 -9.76
N SER A 224 0.30 8.87 -10.94
CA SER A 224 1.52 9.12 -11.71
C SER A 224 1.18 9.30 -13.19
N ALA A 225 2.05 9.98 -13.92
CA ALA A 225 1.86 10.23 -15.36
C ALA A 225 1.86 8.91 -16.18
N ALA A 226 2.64 7.93 -15.75
CA ALA A 226 2.66 6.62 -16.40
C ALA A 226 1.68 5.66 -15.72
N PRO A 227 0.91 4.87 -16.51
CA PRO A 227 -0.17 4.02 -15.98
C PRO A 227 0.33 2.88 -15.07
N TRP A 228 1.59 2.51 -15.15
CA TRP A 228 2.24 1.47 -14.33
C TRP A 228 3.55 1.98 -13.70
N GLY A 229 3.59 3.26 -13.32
CA GLY A 229 4.72 3.88 -12.65
C GLY A 229 6.02 3.76 -13.45
N SER A 230 7.12 3.43 -12.79
CA SER A 230 8.43 3.18 -13.41
C SER A 230 8.48 1.77 -14.02
N SER A 231 7.69 1.52 -15.06
CA SER A 231 7.39 0.18 -15.58
C SER A 231 8.62 -0.62 -16.05
N SER A 232 9.67 0.03 -16.53
CA SER A 232 10.89 -0.66 -16.98
C SER A 232 11.62 -1.42 -15.87
N ILE A 233 11.58 -0.92 -14.64
CA ILE A 233 12.24 -1.56 -13.48
C ILE A 233 11.38 -2.65 -12.82
N LEU A 234 10.11 -2.78 -13.19
CA LEU A 234 9.26 -3.87 -12.69
C LEU A 234 9.76 -5.25 -13.12
N SER A 235 10.49 -5.34 -14.23
CA SER A 235 11.14 -6.57 -14.68
C SER A 235 12.12 -7.13 -13.63
N ILE A 236 12.77 -6.28 -12.84
CA ILE A 236 13.71 -6.68 -11.78
C ILE A 236 12.96 -7.45 -10.68
N SER A 237 11.88 -6.88 -10.15
CA SER A 237 11.07 -7.56 -9.14
C SER A 237 10.39 -8.81 -9.67
N TRP A 238 9.92 -8.77 -10.93
CA TRP A 238 9.32 -9.93 -11.57
C TRP A 238 10.32 -11.10 -11.68
N MET A 239 11.54 -10.81 -12.17
CA MET A 239 12.61 -11.81 -12.25
C MET A 239 13.01 -12.34 -10.87
N TYR A 240 13.17 -11.44 -9.89
CA TYR A 240 13.50 -11.82 -8.52
C TYR A 240 12.50 -12.83 -7.95
N ILE A 241 11.20 -12.50 -7.99
CA ILE A 241 10.14 -13.38 -7.46
C ILE A 241 10.10 -14.69 -8.24
N LYS A 242 10.24 -14.64 -9.57
CA LYS A 242 10.20 -15.82 -10.42
C LYS A 242 11.39 -16.76 -10.21
N MET A 243 12.57 -16.22 -10.01
CA MET A 243 13.79 -17.00 -9.73
C MET A 243 13.79 -17.60 -8.33
N MET A 244 13.36 -16.84 -7.34
CA MET A 244 13.33 -17.29 -5.94
C MET A 244 12.21 -18.29 -5.69
N GLY A 245 11.07 -18.15 -6.36
CA GLY A 245 9.87 -18.93 -6.06
C GLY A 245 9.31 -18.66 -4.67
N SER A 246 8.25 -19.36 -4.30
CA SER A 246 7.60 -19.21 -2.98
C SER A 246 8.53 -19.54 -1.82
N GLU A 247 9.30 -20.62 -1.95
CA GLU A 247 10.22 -21.07 -0.90
C GLU A 247 11.41 -20.12 -0.74
N GLY A 248 11.98 -19.63 -1.85
CA GLY A 248 13.11 -18.72 -1.80
C GLY A 248 12.77 -17.36 -1.20
N VAL A 249 11.63 -16.75 -1.55
CA VAL A 249 11.22 -15.47 -0.92
C VAL A 249 10.85 -15.63 0.55
N LYS A 250 10.28 -16.78 0.94
CA LYS A 250 10.06 -17.12 2.34
C LYS A 250 11.36 -17.30 3.11
N LEU A 251 12.31 -18.03 2.54
CA LEU A 251 13.64 -18.23 3.15
C LEU A 251 14.37 -16.89 3.32
N ALA A 252 14.30 -15.99 2.34
CA ALA A 252 14.88 -14.65 2.45
C ALA A 252 14.30 -13.88 3.65
N THR A 253 12.97 -13.98 3.87
CA THR A 253 12.32 -13.40 5.05
C THR A 253 12.82 -14.05 6.36
N GLN A 254 12.92 -15.37 6.41
CA GLN A 254 13.40 -16.08 7.60
C GLN A 254 14.85 -15.74 7.96
N ILE A 255 15.68 -15.43 6.96
CA ILE A 255 17.06 -14.99 7.18
C ILE A 255 17.11 -13.52 7.66
N ALA A 256 16.11 -12.70 7.26
CA ALA A 256 16.03 -11.30 7.63
C ALA A 256 15.51 -11.05 9.06
N ILE A 257 14.84 -12.06 9.67
CA ILE A 257 14.37 -12.06 11.06
C ILE A 257 15.48 -12.59 11.97
#